data_ae79a376ab5497ce78f9b238c5b56d12
#
_entry.id   ae79a376ab5497ce78f9b238c5b56d12
#
_cell.length_a   1.000
_cell.length_b   1.000
_cell.length_c   1.000
_cell.angle_alpha   90.00
_cell.angle_beta   90.00
_cell.angle_gamma   90.00
#
_symmetry.space_group_name_H-M   'P 1'
#
loop_
_entity.id
_entity.type
_entity.pdbx_description
1 polymer ?
#
loop_
_entity_poly.entity_id
_entity_poly.type
_entity_poly.pdbx_seq_one_letter_code
_entity_poly.pdbx_strand_id
1 'polypeptide(L)'
;HALTPSTRAVYINSPNNPTGWTLGATDQQAILAHCRRHGIWIVADDAYERLYFEGAGVAAAAPSFLDLAEPDDRIVSTNTFSKTWLMTGWRLGWIVAPPELVPDLGKLIEYNTSCTPVFIQRAGVVAVNEGDAVIAHTADRLRRARDFLQARLQRLPGIEAVAAPGAMYA
;
A
#
# COMPACT_ATOMS: atom_id res chain seq x y z
N HIS A 1 1.11 5.77 -23.06
CA HIS A 1 0.25 5.43 -24.22
C HIS A 1 -1.06 4.72 -23.81
N ALA A 2 -1.21 4.29 -22.54
CA ALA A 2 -2.46 3.66 -22.07
C ALA A 2 -3.53 4.67 -21.63
N LEU A 3 -3.15 5.91 -21.33
CA LEU A 3 -4.08 6.95 -20.92
C LEU A 3 -4.72 7.64 -22.15
N THR A 4 -6.03 7.85 -22.08
CA THR A 4 -6.81 8.50 -23.12
C THR A 4 -7.55 9.72 -22.56
N PRO A 5 -8.11 10.61 -23.39
CA PRO A 5 -8.92 11.74 -22.90
C PRO A 5 -10.14 11.32 -22.06
N SER A 6 -10.57 10.07 -22.15
CA SER A 6 -11.67 9.51 -21.36
C SER A 6 -11.22 8.88 -20.04
N THR A 7 -9.92 8.77 -19.77
CA THR A 7 -9.39 8.23 -18.54
C THR A 7 -9.76 9.11 -17.36
N ARG A 8 -10.44 8.58 -16.37
CA ARG A 8 -10.88 9.30 -15.17
C ARG A 8 -9.99 9.06 -13.97
N ALA A 9 -9.44 7.85 -13.88
CA ALA A 9 -8.57 7.47 -12.76
C ALA A 9 -7.52 6.46 -13.22
N VAL A 10 -6.40 6.42 -12.50
CA VAL A 10 -5.42 5.34 -12.52
C VAL A 10 -5.46 4.64 -11.17
N TYR A 11 -5.48 3.30 -11.19
CA TYR A 11 -5.37 2.49 -9.98
C TYR A 11 -3.97 1.90 -9.91
N ILE A 12 -3.31 2.06 -8.75
CA ILE A 12 -1.94 1.59 -8.53
C ILE A 12 -1.89 0.88 -7.18
N ASN A 13 -1.57 -0.42 -7.21
CA ASN A 13 -1.29 -1.19 -6.01
C ASN A 13 0.23 -1.37 -5.88
N SER A 14 0.82 -0.74 -4.85
CA SER A 14 2.28 -0.74 -4.63
C SER A 14 2.62 -0.69 -3.13
N PRO A 15 3.36 -1.69 -2.61
CA PRO A 15 3.82 -2.94 -3.25
C PRO A 15 2.68 -3.80 -3.77
N ASN A 16 2.88 -4.42 -4.94
CA ASN A 16 1.80 -5.05 -5.72
C ASN A 16 1.45 -6.46 -5.25
N ASN A 17 0.18 -6.75 -5.24
CA ASN A 17 -0.36 -8.10 -5.14
C ASN A 17 -0.77 -8.57 -6.56
N PRO A 18 -0.18 -9.65 -7.14
CA PRO A 18 0.62 -10.68 -6.47
C PRO A 18 2.13 -10.63 -6.78
N THR A 19 2.66 -9.60 -7.40
CA THR A 19 4.02 -9.62 -7.95
C THR A 19 5.09 -9.14 -6.97
N GLY A 20 4.71 -8.44 -5.89
CA GLY A 20 5.63 -7.77 -5.00
C GLY A 20 6.35 -6.55 -5.60
N TRP A 21 6.08 -6.23 -6.90
CA TRP A 21 6.64 -5.04 -7.55
C TRP A 21 6.28 -3.78 -6.77
N THR A 22 7.22 -2.85 -6.73
CA THR A 22 7.03 -1.59 -6.01
C THR A 22 7.36 -0.42 -6.93
N LEU A 23 6.46 0.55 -6.98
CA LEU A 23 6.63 1.76 -7.77
C LEU A 23 7.61 2.71 -7.07
N GLY A 24 8.68 3.08 -7.76
CA GLY A 24 9.69 3.99 -7.24
C GLY A 24 9.18 5.44 -7.13
N ALA A 25 9.78 6.21 -6.23
CA ALA A 25 9.39 7.61 -5.98
C ALA A 25 9.49 8.51 -7.23
N THR A 26 10.49 8.29 -8.09
CA THR A 26 10.65 9.04 -9.36
C THR A 26 9.46 8.81 -10.30
N ASP A 27 9.02 7.55 -10.44
CA ASP A 27 7.88 7.21 -11.29
C ASP A 27 6.57 7.71 -10.69
N GLN A 28 6.42 7.66 -9.35
CA GLN A 28 5.27 8.27 -8.66
C GLN A 28 5.19 9.76 -8.94
N GLN A 29 6.30 10.47 -8.86
CA GLN A 29 6.36 11.91 -9.15
C GLN A 29 5.95 12.21 -10.61
N ALA A 30 6.42 11.41 -11.56
CA ALA A 30 6.07 11.56 -12.98
C ALA A 30 4.59 11.30 -13.23
N ILE A 31 4.03 10.25 -12.62
CA ILE A 31 2.61 9.89 -12.72
C ILE A 31 1.76 10.99 -12.08
N LEU A 32 2.10 11.46 -10.89
CA LEU A 32 1.38 12.54 -10.21
C LEU A 32 1.36 13.82 -11.04
N ALA A 33 2.53 14.23 -11.56
CA ALA A 33 2.62 15.40 -12.43
C ALA A 33 1.76 15.26 -13.71
N HIS A 34 1.67 14.06 -14.27
CA HIS A 34 0.79 13.78 -15.40
C HIS A 34 -0.68 13.87 -15.01
N CYS A 35 -1.07 13.24 -13.90
CA CYS A 35 -2.44 13.23 -13.41
C CYS A 35 -2.93 14.65 -13.06
N ARG A 36 -2.09 15.46 -12.41
CA ARG A 36 -2.38 16.89 -12.14
C ARG A 36 -2.72 17.66 -13.42
N ARG A 37 -1.90 17.50 -14.48
CA ARG A 37 -2.11 18.21 -15.77
C ARG A 37 -3.41 17.82 -16.48
N HIS A 38 -3.86 16.60 -16.31
CA HIS A 38 -5.01 16.07 -17.04
C HIS A 38 -6.26 15.87 -16.16
N GLY A 39 -6.21 16.27 -14.89
CA GLY A 39 -7.31 16.15 -13.95
C GLY A 39 -7.73 14.69 -13.68
N ILE A 40 -6.76 13.77 -13.75
CA ILE A 40 -6.97 12.32 -13.53
C ILE A 40 -6.81 11.99 -12.05
N TRP A 41 -7.69 11.18 -11.49
CA TRP A 41 -7.58 10.67 -10.14
C TRP A 41 -6.50 9.59 -10.03
N ILE A 42 -5.82 9.55 -8.90
CA ILE A 42 -4.98 8.43 -8.49
C ILE A 42 -5.70 7.68 -7.36
N VAL A 43 -5.93 6.39 -7.55
CA VAL A 43 -6.39 5.48 -6.50
C VAL A 43 -5.20 4.60 -6.14
N ALA A 44 -4.56 4.92 -5.01
CA ALA A 44 -3.42 4.19 -4.48
C ALA A 44 -3.88 3.11 -3.50
N ASP A 45 -3.49 1.87 -3.75
CA ASP A 45 -3.69 0.76 -2.81
C ASP A 45 -2.36 0.46 -2.12
N ASP A 46 -2.21 1.01 -0.93
CA ASP A 46 -0.99 0.98 -0.12
C ASP A 46 -1.03 -0.15 0.93
N ALA A 47 -1.85 -1.18 0.71
CA ALA A 47 -2.08 -2.27 1.68
C ALA A 47 -0.81 -2.98 2.17
N TYR A 48 0.27 -2.91 1.42
CA TYR A 48 1.56 -3.55 1.70
C TYR A 48 2.70 -2.55 1.95
N GLU A 49 2.43 -1.27 2.12
CA GLU A 49 3.44 -0.21 2.21
C GLU A 49 4.55 -0.48 3.24
N ARG A 50 4.18 -1.07 4.40
CA ARG A 50 5.13 -1.38 5.49
C ARG A 50 5.76 -2.77 5.37
N LEU A 51 5.41 -3.54 4.35
CA LEU A 51 6.07 -4.80 3.98
C LEU A 51 7.00 -4.54 2.80
N TYR A 52 7.98 -3.65 3.02
CA TYR A 52 8.97 -3.23 2.03
C TYR A 52 10.37 -3.57 2.50
N PHE A 53 11.20 -4.13 1.61
CA PHE A 53 12.44 -4.78 2.01
C PHE A 53 13.70 -4.04 1.58
N GLU A 54 13.57 -2.97 0.79
CA GLU A 54 14.70 -2.20 0.24
C GLU A 54 14.97 -0.89 0.97
N GLY A 55 14.13 -0.52 1.92
CA GLY A 55 14.32 0.67 2.74
C GLY A 55 15.33 0.49 3.88
N ALA A 56 15.91 1.57 4.33
CA ALA A 56 16.82 1.57 5.49
C ALA A 56 16.02 1.61 6.81
N GLY A 57 16.31 0.66 7.72
CA GLY A 57 15.77 0.66 9.08
C GLY A 57 14.54 -0.23 9.28
N VAL A 58 14.16 -0.34 10.54
CA VAL A 58 13.15 -1.28 11.06
C VAL A 58 11.73 -0.96 10.60
N ALA A 59 11.50 0.27 10.17
CA ALA A 59 10.19 0.80 9.84
C ALA A 59 10.10 1.38 8.42
N ALA A 60 10.96 0.90 7.52
CA ALA A 60 10.94 1.38 6.14
C ALA A 60 9.56 1.14 5.51
N ALA A 61 8.99 2.19 4.93
CA ALA A 61 7.80 2.12 4.12
C ALA A 61 8.19 2.18 2.63
N ALA A 62 7.40 1.56 1.77
CA ALA A 62 7.50 1.77 0.34
C ALA A 62 7.16 3.23 0.03
N PRO A 63 7.70 3.81 -1.06
CA PRO A 63 7.29 5.14 -1.51
C PRO A 63 5.77 5.22 -1.69
N SER A 64 5.16 6.30 -1.23
CA SER A 64 3.72 6.54 -1.35
C SER A 64 3.44 7.84 -2.11
N PHE A 65 2.32 7.90 -2.84
CA PHE A 65 1.85 9.17 -3.41
C PHE A 65 1.55 10.22 -2.33
N LEU A 66 1.24 9.79 -1.10
CA LEU A 66 1.00 10.69 0.02
C LEU A 66 2.26 11.46 0.45
N ASP A 67 3.47 10.94 0.15
CA ASP A 67 4.73 11.65 0.42
C ASP A 67 4.91 12.88 -0.49
N LEU A 68 4.17 12.93 -1.60
CA LEU A 68 4.24 13.96 -2.65
C LEU A 68 2.96 14.78 -2.78
N ALA A 69 1.91 14.38 -2.06
CA ALA A 69 0.57 14.92 -2.21
C ALA A 69 0.46 16.33 -1.62
N GLU A 70 -0.24 17.19 -2.35
CA GLU A 70 -0.77 18.45 -1.86
C GLU A 70 -2.26 18.30 -1.50
N PRO A 71 -2.83 19.16 -0.64
CA PRO A 71 -4.23 19.03 -0.19
C PRO A 71 -5.28 18.96 -1.30
N ASP A 72 -5.01 19.61 -2.43
CA ASP A 72 -5.94 19.68 -3.58
C ASP A 72 -5.71 18.59 -4.62
N ASP A 73 -4.78 17.68 -4.37
CA ASP A 73 -4.51 16.59 -5.32
C ASP A 73 -5.65 15.57 -5.33
N ARG A 74 -5.96 15.09 -6.53
CA ARG A 74 -6.96 14.05 -6.77
C ARG A 74 -6.40 12.67 -6.44
N ILE A 75 -6.06 12.46 -5.16
CA ILE A 75 -5.51 11.20 -4.66
C ILE A 75 -6.46 10.60 -3.63
N VAL A 76 -6.75 9.32 -3.79
CA VAL A 76 -7.39 8.49 -2.77
C VAL A 76 -6.43 7.36 -2.45
N SER A 77 -5.89 7.32 -1.24
CA SER A 77 -5.07 6.21 -0.76
C SER A 77 -5.89 5.32 0.18
N THR A 78 -5.78 4.02 -0.03
CA THR A 78 -6.43 3.00 0.80
C THR A 78 -5.38 2.16 1.49
N ASN A 79 -5.58 1.89 2.78
CA ASN A 79 -4.66 1.09 3.57
C ASN A 79 -5.41 0.17 4.55
N THR A 80 -4.70 -0.80 5.12
CA THR A 80 -5.29 -1.81 5.97
C THR A 80 -4.37 -2.23 7.12
N PHE A 81 -4.95 -2.56 8.26
CA PHE A 81 -4.25 -3.21 9.37
C PHE A 81 -3.96 -4.68 9.11
N SER A 82 -4.60 -5.27 8.11
CA SER A 82 -4.57 -6.72 7.84
C SER A 82 -3.17 -7.28 7.65
N LYS A 83 -2.29 -6.56 6.94
CA LYS A 83 -1.00 -7.08 6.49
C LYS A 83 0.12 -6.65 7.43
N THR A 84 0.29 -5.36 7.60
CA THR A 84 1.35 -4.76 8.41
C THR A 84 1.30 -5.21 9.88
N TRP A 85 0.11 -5.21 10.48
CA TRP A 85 -0.09 -5.58 11.90
C TRP A 85 -0.67 -6.98 12.10
N LEU A 86 -0.73 -7.81 11.06
CA LEU A 86 -1.28 -9.17 11.10
C LEU A 86 -2.74 -9.24 11.60
N MET A 87 -3.52 -8.17 11.36
CA MET A 87 -4.89 -8.02 11.84
C MET A 87 -5.94 -8.34 10.77
N THR A 88 -5.74 -9.44 10.02
CA THR A 88 -6.64 -9.81 8.91
C THR A 88 -8.09 -10.04 9.35
N GLY A 89 -8.30 -10.69 10.48
CA GLY A 89 -9.62 -10.98 11.04
C GLY A 89 -10.33 -9.78 11.66
N TRP A 90 -9.63 -8.69 11.93
CA TRP A 90 -10.16 -7.50 12.61
C TRP A 90 -10.95 -6.58 11.67
N ARG A 91 -10.79 -6.73 10.37
CA ARG A 91 -11.49 -5.94 9.35
C ARG A 91 -11.37 -4.43 9.54
N LEU A 92 -10.16 -3.94 9.78
CA LEU A 92 -9.83 -2.53 10.00
C LEU A 92 -8.92 -2.01 8.88
N GLY A 93 -9.21 -0.80 8.42
CA GLY A 93 -8.43 -0.06 7.44
C GLY A 93 -8.80 1.41 7.47
N TRP A 94 -8.19 2.20 6.62
CA TRP A 94 -8.50 3.62 6.46
C TRP A 94 -8.36 4.07 5.01
N ILE A 95 -8.98 5.19 4.72
CA ILE A 95 -8.87 5.89 3.45
C ILE A 95 -8.35 7.31 3.75
N VAL A 96 -7.36 7.74 2.99
CA VAL A 96 -6.95 9.14 2.92
C VAL A 96 -7.48 9.70 1.61
N ALA A 97 -8.23 10.78 1.67
CA ALA A 97 -8.85 11.40 0.50
C ALA A 97 -8.97 12.92 0.70
N PRO A 98 -9.11 13.70 -0.38
CA PRO A 98 -9.43 15.11 -0.30
C PRO A 98 -10.69 15.36 0.53
N PRO A 99 -10.73 16.48 1.31
CA PRO A 99 -11.82 16.75 2.24
C PRO A 99 -13.22 16.74 1.60
N GLU A 100 -13.33 17.16 0.35
CA GLU A 100 -14.61 17.19 -0.38
C GLU A 100 -15.23 15.82 -0.64
N LEU A 101 -14.41 14.76 -0.66
CA LEU A 101 -14.91 13.37 -0.84
C LEU A 101 -15.34 12.71 0.48
N VAL A 102 -14.88 13.22 1.62
CA VAL A 102 -15.10 12.56 2.92
C VAL A 102 -16.59 12.36 3.23
N PRO A 103 -17.50 13.34 2.99
CA PRO A 103 -18.91 13.14 3.24
C PRO A 103 -19.55 12.03 2.41
N ASP A 104 -19.16 11.88 1.14
CA ASP A 104 -19.72 10.86 0.25
C ASP A 104 -19.13 9.47 0.55
N LEU A 105 -17.83 9.39 0.86
CA LEU A 105 -17.20 8.16 1.35
C LEU A 105 -17.83 7.70 2.67
N GLY A 106 -18.14 8.64 3.57
CA GLY A 106 -18.84 8.36 4.83
C GLY A 106 -20.20 7.70 4.59
N LYS A 107 -21.02 8.24 3.68
CA LYS A 107 -22.29 7.63 3.27
C LYS A 107 -22.11 6.22 2.72
N LEU A 108 -21.12 6.01 1.84
CA LEU A 108 -20.84 4.70 1.28
C LEU A 108 -20.47 3.68 2.36
N ILE A 109 -19.67 4.07 3.34
CA ILE A 109 -19.30 3.23 4.47
C ILE A 109 -20.55 2.89 5.31
N GLU A 110 -21.41 3.87 5.58
CA GLU A 110 -22.65 3.68 6.33
C GLU A 110 -23.55 2.64 5.65
N TYR A 111 -23.75 2.74 4.35
CA TYR A 111 -24.56 1.77 3.59
C TYR A 111 -23.93 0.40 3.47
N ASN A 112 -22.60 0.30 3.45
CA ASN A 112 -21.89 -0.97 3.25
C ASN A 112 -21.70 -1.73 4.56
N THR A 113 -21.17 -1.08 5.59
CA THR A 113 -20.74 -1.75 6.83
C THR A 113 -21.16 -1.03 8.11
N SER A 114 -21.85 0.08 8.00
CA SER A 114 -22.18 1.04 9.06
C SER A 114 -20.91 1.68 9.66
N CYS A 115 -20.16 0.94 10.48
CA CYS A 115 -18.87 1.38 11.00
C CYS A 115 -18.08 0.18 11.54
N THR A 116 -16.78 0.35 11.65
CA THR A 116 -15.94 -0.59 12.39
C THR A 116 -16.27 -0.51 13.89
N PRO A 117 -16.48 -1.63 14.60
CA PRO A 117 -16.75 -1.62 16.05
C PRO A 117 -15.70 -0.84 16.85
N VAL A 118 -16.15 -0.10 17.88
CA VAL A 118 -15.28 0.80 18.67
C VAL A 118 -14.08 0.10 19.29
N PHE A 119 -14.26 -1.13 19.78
CA PHE A 119 -13.13 -1.88 20.37
C PHE A 119 -12.06 -2.24 19.33
N ILE A 120 -12.44 -2.47 18.06
CA ILE A 120 -11.50 -2.68 16.95
C ILE A 120 -10.75 -1.39 16.64
N GLN A 121 -11.45 -0.25 16.61
CA GLN A 121 -10.81 1.06 16.39
C GLN A 121 -9.77 1.35 17.48
N ARG A 122 -10.11 1.07 18.76
CA ARG A 122 -9.16 1.20 19.88
C ARG A 122 -7.95 0.29 19.75
N ALA A 123 -8.15 -0.95 19.30
CA ALA A 123 -7.04 -1.86 18.99
C ALA A 123 -6.14 -1.31 17.85
N GLY A 124 -6.73 -0.67 16.85
CA GLY A 124 -5.99 0.02 15.80
C GLY A 124 -5.12 1.16 16.32
N VAL A 125 -5.61 1.95 17.29
CA VAL A 125 -4.82 3.00 17.94
C VAL A 125 -3.59 2.41 18.63
N VAL A 126 -3.73 1.30 19.36
CA VAL A 126 -2.61 0.59 19.99
C VAL A 126 -1.63 0.06 18.92
N ALA A 127 -2.15 -0.54 17.86
CA ALA A 127 -1.32 -1.06 16.77
C ALA A 127 -0.46 0.03 16.11
N VAL A 128 -1.02 1.23 15.89
CA VAL A 128 -0.28 2.36 15.30
C VAL A 128 0.77 2.91 16.27
N ASN A 129 0.43 3.05 17.55
CA ASN A 129 1.31 3.71 18.50
C ASN A 129 2.40 2.78 19.08
N GLU A 130 2.15 1.48 19.14
CA GLU A 130 3.00 0.52 19.86
C GLU A 130 3.43 -0.67 18.99
N GLY A 131 2.97 -0.73 17.73
CA GLY A 131 3.11 -1.90 16.86
C GLY A 131 4.42 -2.00 16.08
N ASP A 132 5.36 -1.09 16.21
CA ASP A 132 6.61 -1.04 15.41
C ASP A 132 7.42 -2.34 15.50
N ALA A 133 7.47 -2.97 16.68
CA ALA A 133 8.16 -4.24 16.85
C ALA A 133 7.51 -5.39 16.05
N VAL A 134 6.18 -5.39 15.93
CA VAL A 134 5.43 -6.37 15.11
C VAL A 134 5.72 -6.16 13.65
N ILE A 135 5.72 -4.90 13.19
CA ILE A 135 6.04 -4.53 11.80
C ILE A 135 7.43 -5.02 11.43
N ALA A 136 8.42 -4.67 12.25
CA ALA A 136 9.80 -5.04 12.06
C ALA A 136 10.01 -6.56 11.98
N HIS A 137 9.43 -7.29 12.94
CA HIS A 137 9.50 -8.75 12.98
C HIS A 137 8.86 -9.37 11.73
N THR A 138 7.70 -8.87 11.33
CA THR A 138 6.97 -9.38 10.17
C THR A 138 7.75 -9.12 8.87
N ALA A 139 8.23 -7.90 8.67
CA ALA A 139 9.01 -7.53 7.49
C ALA A 139 10.31 -8.35 7.39
N ASP A 140 11.05 -8.50 8.49
CA ASP A 140 12.27 -9.29 8.53
C ASP A 140 12.02 -10.78 8.25
N ARG A 141 10.96 -11.35 8.82
CA ARG A 141 10.57 -12.73 8.54
C ARG A 141 10.24 -12.96 7.08
N LEU A 142 9.47 -12.06 6.47
CA LEU A 142 9.10 -12.14 5.05
C LEU A 142 10.31 -11.95 4.14
N ARG A 143 11.18 -10.99 4.44
CA ARG A 143 12.43 -10.76 3.72
C ARG A 143 13.30 -12.02 3.72
N ARG A 144 13.52 -12.64 4.88
CA ARG A 144 14.30 -13.90 4.98
C ARG A 144 13.66 -15.05 4.20
N ALA A 145 12.32 -15.16 4.23
CA ALA A 145 11.61 -16.18 3.47
C ALA A 145 11.77 -15.97 1.95
N ARG A 146 11.65 -14.71 1.47
CA ARG A 146 11.92 -14.32 0.09
C ARG A 146 13.36 -14.70 -0.32
N ASP A 147 14.34 -14.29 0.47
CA ASP A 147 15.76 -14.52 0.16
C ASP A 147 16.07 -16.01 0.10
N PHE A 148 15.51 -16.79 1.02
CA PHE A 148 15.63 -18.25 1.02
C PHE A 148 15.04 -18.87 -0.26
N LEU A 149 13.81 -18.47 -0.63
CA LEU A 149 13.14 -18.97 -1.83
C LEU A 149 13.92 -18.57 -3.10
N GLN A 150 14.31 -17.31 -3.19
CA GLN A 150 15.11 -16.78 -4.30
C GLN A 150 16.39 -17.60 -4.50
N ALA A 151 17.15 -17.86 -3.45
CA ALA A 151 18.37 -18.64 -3.50
C ALA A 151 18.13 -20.10 -3.94
N ARG A 152 16.94 -20.65 -3.70
CA ARG A 152 16.55 -21.99 -4.16
C ARG A 152 16.14 -21.99 -5.63
N LEU A 153 15.33 -21.02 -6.05
CA LEU A 153 14.86 -20.90 -7.43
C LEU A 153 16.02 -20.69 -8.42
N GLN A 154 16.99 -19.85 -8.06
CA GLN A 154 18.19 -19.59 -8.88
C GLN A 154 19.05 -20.81 -9.14
N ARG A 155 18.90 -21.90 -8.36
CA ARG A 155 19.62 -23.15 -8.58
C ARG A 155 18.91 -24.10 -9.55
N LEU A 156 17.68 -23.78 -9.94
CA LEU A 156 16.90 -24.63 -10.83
C LEU A 156 17.16 -24.26 -12.30
N PRO A 157 17.56 -25.22 -13.16
CA PRO A 157 17.77 -24.94 -14.56
C PRO A 157 16.50 -24.41 -15.25
N GLY A 158 16.65 -23.36 -16.06
CA GLY A 158 15.55 -22.78 -16.83
C GLY A 158 14.59 -21.91 -16.04
N ILE A 159 14.88 -21.62 -14.76
CA ILE A 159 14.11 -20.66 -13.95
C ILE A 159 14.93 -19.39 -13.79
N GLU A 160 14.33 -18.27 -14.18
CA GLU A 160 14.77 -16.93 -13.86
C GLU A 160 13.82 -16.35 -12.81
N ALA A 161 14.35 -16.02 -11.63
CA ALA A 161 13.57 -15.50 -10.52
C ALA A 161 14.11 -14.14 -10.08
N VAL A 162 13.24 -13.16 -9.99
CA VAL A 162 13.54 -11.80 -9.52
C VAL A 162 13.03 -11.64 -8.10
N ALA A 163 13.89 -11.13 -7.22
CA ALA A 163 13.50 -10.88 -5.84
C ALA A 163 12.46 -9.73 -5.77
N ALA A 164 11.32 -10.01 -5.18
CA ALA A 164 10.30 -8.98 -4.97
C ALA A 164 10.78 -7.94 -3.94
N PRO A 165 10.68 -6.63 -4.24
CA PRO A 165 11.08 -5.58 -3.31
C PRO A 165 10.13 -5.40 -2.14
N GLY A 166 8.92 -5.94 -2.21
CA GLY A 166 7.91 -5.79 -1.15
C GLY A 166 6.81 -6.84 -1.17
N ALA A 167 5.80 -6.64 -0.34
CA ALA A 167 4.65 -7.51 -0.09
C ALA A 167 5.02 -8.87 0.52
N MET A 168 4.25 -9.91 0.22
CA MET A 168 4.42 -11.26 0.79
C MET A 168 4.39 -12.36 -0.28
N TYR A 169 4.60 -11.98 -1.53
CA TYR A 169 4.50 -12.85 -2.70
C TYR A 169 5.88 -13.12 -3.29
N ALA A 170 6.04 -14.26 -3.97
CA ALA A 170 7.26 -14.65 -4.63
C ALA A 170 6.96 -15.46 -5.91
#